data_30b3b1a08659321e96f9e701d9fcd85c
#
_entry.id   30b3b1a08659321e96f9e701d9fcd85c
#
_cell.length_a   1.000
_cell.length_b   1.000
_cell.length_c   1.000
_cell.angle_alpha   90.00
_cell.angle_beta   90.00
_cell.angle_gamma   90.00
#
_symmetry.space_group_name_H-M   'P 1'
#
loop_
_entity.id
_entity.type
_entity.pdbx_description
1 polymer ?
#
loop_
_entity_poly.entity_id
_entity_poly.type
_entity_poly.pdbx_seq_one_letter_code
_entity_poly.pdbx_strand_id
1 'polypeptide(L)'
;MRYRIKAIAAGGAVQVVSVDAGTPAQAEQIARERGLSVISTHRETAGFGSGGGSMRFPLQVFAQQLVSLLDAGLSTVEALEALAQENQGHTARQLQAVLAQVHSGRSLSYALEQSPAAFPPLFVATVRASERTGDLQEALTRFVDYQRQIEQLRKKVVSASIYPLLLAGTGLLVTAFLLFYVVPRFSQIYEDIGGDLPFLSKLLMQWGQLLAAHAVTVVAGVVLVIGTVVFGLSRPALRGELWRRMWSIPRVGEVLRVYQLARFYRTLGMLQRGGMPLPWALDMAEGLLDPVLRPSLASARRAVREGQPASDALSNAGLTTPMSVSMLRVGERTGELGAMMDRIAAYYDEDLARWVEFATRLFEPLLMAAIGVLIGAIVVLLYLPVFELAGSLK
;
A
#
# COMPACT_ATOMS: atom_id res chain seq x y z
N MET A 1 -31.37 -5.88 -18.38
CA MET A 1 -29.89 -5.83 -18.48
C MET A 1 -29.51 -4.44 -18.92
N ARG A 2 -28.42 -3.91 -18.37
CA ARG A 2 -27.98 -2.54 -18.69
C ARG A 2 -26.97 -2.56 -19.81
N TYR A 3 -27.16 -1.72 -20.83
CA TYR A 3 -26.28 -1.55 -21.97
C TYR A 3 -25.75 -0.12 -22.00
N ARG A 4 -24.44 0.03 -22.20
CA ARG A 4 -23.77 1.32 -22.38
C ARG A 4 -23.56 1.54 -23.87
N ILE A 5 -24.19 2.58 -24.43
CA ILE A 5 -24.18 2.89 -25.84
C ILE A 5 -23.39 4.19 -26.05
N LYS A 6 -22.34 4.14 -26.87
CA LYS A 6 -21.73 5.34 -27.43
C LYS A 6 -22.51 5.74 -28.67
N ALA A 7 -23.05 6.95 -28.68
CA ALA A 7 -23.84 7.45 -29.80
C ALA A 7 -23.53 8.93 -30.08
N ILE A 8 -23.78 9.35 -31.31
CA ILE A 8 -23.68 10.75 -31.76
C ILE A 8 -25.06 11.38 -31.68
N ALA A 9 -25.18 12.50 -30.97
CA ALA A 9 -26.38 13.33 -30.99
C ALA A 9 -26.46 14.15 -32.30
N ALA A 10 -27.67 14.64 -32.66
CA ALA A 10 -27.90 15.44 -33.87
C ALA A 10 -27.00 16.70 -34.03
N GLY A 11 -26.30 17.11 -32.98
CA GLY A 11 -25.31 18.19 -32.97
C GLY A 11 -23.84 17.75 -33.14
N GLY A 12 -23.56 16.46 -33.49
CA GLY A 12 -22.21 15.95 -33.72
C GLY A 12 -21.41 15.58 -32.44
N ALA A 13 -21.96 15.81 -31.25
CA ALA A 13 -21.29 15.46 -29.99
C ALA A 13 -21.46 13.98 -29.67
N VAL A 14 -20.35 13.31 -29.29
CA VAL A 14 -20.37 11.92 -28.81
C VAL A 14 -20.88 11.88 -27.37
N GLN A 15 -21.97 11.18 -27.14
CA GLN A 15 -22.56 10.96 -25.82
C GLN A 15 -22.55 9.47 -25.47
N VAL A 16 -22.40 9.17 -24.19
CA VAL A 16 -22.53 7.82 -23.64
C VAL A 16 -23.84 7.74 -22.88
N VAL A 17 -24.76 6.90 -23.35
CA VAL A 17 -26.08 6.72 -22.76
C VAL A 17 -26.22 5.28 -22.25
N SER A 18 -26.70 5.12 -21.01
CA SER A 18 -27.02 3.82 -20.44
C SER A 18 -28.51 3.52 -20.68
N VAL A 19 -28.81 2.36 -21.27
CA VAL A 19 -30.15 1.93 -21.61
C VAL A 19 -30.42 0.55 -21.01
N ASP A 20 -31.58 0.37 -20.34
CA ASP A 20 -32.01 -0.92 -19.84
C ASP A 20 -32.80 -1.63 -20.95
N ALA A 21 -32.28 -2.80 -21.42
CA ALA A 21 -32.89 -3.59 -22.49
C ALA A 21 -32.65 -5.10 -22.28
N GLY A 22 -33.44 -5.93 -22.88
CA GLY A 22 -33.30 -7.38 -22.82
C GLY A 22 -32.20 -7.93 -23.73
N THR A 23 -31.97 -7.26 -24.87
CA THR A 23 -30.99 -7.64 -25.90
C THR A 23 -30.20 -6.40 -26.39
N PRO A 24 -29.00 -6.60 -26.99
CA PRO A 24 -28.24 -5.50 -27.57
C PRO A 24 -29.03 -4.78 -28.68
N ALA A 25 -29.71 -5.50 -29.53
CA ALA A 25 -30.55 -4.95 -30.63
C ALA A 25 -31.67 -4.05 -30.12
N GLN A 26 -32.31 -4.43 -29.01
CA GLN A 26 -33.34 -3.61 -28.37
C GLN A 26 -32.75 -2.34 -27.74
N ALA A 27 -31.54 -2.41 -27.18
CA ALA A 27 -30.85 -1.24 -26.65
C ALA A 27 -30.50 -0.23 -27.75
N GLU A 28 -30.05 -0.71 -28.91
CA GLU A 28 -29.76 0.12 -30.10
C GLU A 28 -31.01 0.76 -30.65
N GLN A 29 -32.13 0.03 -30.70
CA GLN A 29 -33.41 0.56 -31.16
C GLN A 29 -33.90 1.70 -30.26
N ILE A 30 -33.83 1.54 -28.94
CA ILE A 30 -34.21 2.59 -27.99
C ILE A 30 -33.31 3.83 -28.15
N ALA A 31 -32.02 3.64 -28.44
CA ALA A 31 -31.10 4.75 -28.69
C ALA A 31 -31.43 5.50 -29.99
N ARG A 32 -31.78 4.78 -31.06
CA ARG A 32 -32.23 5.36 -32.35
C ARG A 32 -33.53 6.11 -32.24
N GLU A 33 -34.51 5.58 -31.48
CA GLU A 33 -35.79 6.24 -31.19
C GLU A 33 -35.59 7.57 -30.43
N ARG A 34 -34.49 7.71 -29.69
CA ARG A 34 -34.08 8.97 -29.04
C ARG A 34 -33.24 9.91 -29.95
N GLY A 35 -33.19 9.62 -31.26
CA GLY A 35 -32.45 10.45 -32.22
C GLY A 35 -30.96 10.34 -32.15
N LEU A 36 -30.42 9.26 -31.59
CA LEU A 36 -29.00 9.05 -31.40
C LEU A 36 -28.44 8.05 -32.44
N SER A 37 -27.38 8.42 -33.13
CA SER A 37 -26.66 7.51 -34.06
C SER A 37 -25.68 6.65 -33.24
N VAL A 38 -25.95 5.33 -33.15
CA VAL A 38 -25.17 4.38 -32.34
C VAL A 38 -23.82 4.09 -33.01
N ILE A 39 -22.73 4.28 -32.27
CA ILE A 39 -21.37 3.95 -32.71
C ILE A 39 -20.98 2.56 -32.19
N SER A 40 -21.24 2.28 -30.90
CA SER A 40 -20.94 1.00 -30.29
C SER A 40 -21.85 0.71 -29.10
N THR A 41 -22.24 -0.57 -28.95
CA THR A 41 -23.08 -1.06 -27.85
C THR A 41 -22.28 -2.07 -27.05
N HIS A 42 -22.06 -1.80 -25.77
CA HIS A 42 -21.41 -2.73 -24.85
C HIS A 42 -22.39 -3.15 -23.76
N ARG A 43 -22.51 -4.46 -23.56
CA ARG A 43 -23.28 -5.01 -22.44
C ARG A 43 -22.55 -4.68 -21.14
N GLU A 44 -23.20 -3.99 -20.25
CA GLU A 44 -22.72 -3.81 -18.86
C GLU A 44 -22.95 -5.15 -18.14
N THR A 45 -22.03 -6.11 -18.35
CA THR A 45 -22.01 -7.30 -17.51
C THR A 45 -21.74 -6.83 -16.09
N ALA A 46 -22.63 -7.18 -15.16
CA ALA A 46 -22.34 -7.15 -13.74
C ALA A 46 -21.27 -8.21 -13.45
N GLY A 47 -20.07 -8.00 -13.99
CA GLY A 47 -18.91 -8.85 -13.89
C GLY A 47 -17.89 -8.18 -13.00
N PHE A 48 -17.59 -8.80 -11.92
CA PHE A 48 -16.35 -8.71 -11.13
C PHE A 48 -15.29 -7.81 -11.78
N GLY A 49 -15.28 -6.51 -11.48
CA GLY A 49 -14.29 -5.59 -12.02
C GLY A 49 -14.68 -4.13 -12.15
N SER A 50 -15.94 -3.81 -11.98
CA SER A 50 -16.36 -2.42 -11.72
C SER A 50 -16.69 -2.32 -10.24
N GLY A 51 -15.73 -2.67 -9.40
CA GLY A 51 -15.64 -2.03 -8.11
C GLY A 51 -15.70 -0.54 -8.45
N GLY A 52 -16.70 0.18 -7.98
CA GLY A 52 -16.63 1.60 -7.80
C GLY A 52 -15.39 1.84 -6.96
N GLY A 53 -14.24 1.88 -7.61
CA GLY A 53 -13.07 2.49 -7.06
C GLY A 53 -13.58 3.86 -6.73
N SER A 54 -13.82 4.12 -5.46
CA SER A 54 -13.87 5.46 -4.91
C SER A 54 -12.70 6.13 -5.61
N MET A 55 -12.98 6.97 -6.63
CA MET A 55 -11.93 7.74 -7.28
C MET A 55 -11.42 8.62 -6.17
N ARG A 56 -10.37 8.11 -5.47
CA ARG A 56 -9.73 8.85 -4.40
C ARG A 56 -9.26 10.14 -5.03
N PHE A 57 -9.64 11.23 -4.42
CA PHE A 57 -9.17 12.54 -4.84
C PHE A 57 -7.64 12.51 -4.98
N PRO A 58 -7.07 12.94 -6.12
CA PRO A 58 -5.62 12.89 -6.35
C PRO A 58 -4.91 14.00 -5.59
N LEU A 59 -4.92 13.93 -4.25
CA LEU A 59 -4.47 14.99 -3.36
C LEU A 59 -3.05 15.47 -3.66
N GLN A 60 -2.13 14.56 -3.99
CA GLN A 60 -0.74 14.92 -4.26
C GLN A 60 -0.62 15.76 -5.53
N VAL A 61 -1.32 15.36 -6.60
CA VAL A 61 -1.33 16.12 -7.86
C VAL A 61 -1.99 17.46 -7.66
N PHE A 62 -3.13 17.49 -6.98
CA PHE A 62 -3.83 18.71 -6.61
C PHE A 62 -2.93 19.67 -5.81
N ALA A 63 -2.26 19.19 -4.77
CA ALA A 63 -1.38 20.02 -3.96
C ALA A 63 -0.19 20.56 -4.78
N GLN A 64 0.40 19.75 -5.67
CA GLN A 64 1.48 20.17 -6.56
C GLN A 64 1.02 21.25 -7.55
N GLN A 65 -0.12 21.05 -8.18
CA GLN A 65 -0.69 22.03 -9.11
C GLN A 65 -1.05 23.34 -8.39
N LEU A 66 -1.65 23.24 -7.19
CA LEU A 66 -1.98 24.41 -6.39
C LEU A 66 -0.72 25.22 -6.03
N VAL A 67 0.36 24.55 -5.58
CA VAL A 67 1.66 25.20 -5.32
C VAL A 67 2.16 25.89 -6.58
N SER A 68 2.15 25.23 -7.75
CA SER A 68 2.64 25.81 -9.00
C SER A 68 1.87 27.04 -9.42
N LEU A 69 0.55 27.08 -9.18
CA LEU A 69 -0.28 28.27 -9.49
C LEU A 69 -0.03 29.42 -8.51
N LEU A 70 0.16 29.11 -7.23
CA LEU A 70 0.54 30.10 -6.22
C LEU A 70 1.95 30.66 -6.49
N ASP A 71 2.90 29.82 -6.91
CA ASP A 71 4.26 30.22 -7.33
C ASP A 71 4.21 31.17 -8.56
N ALA A 72 3.23 30.96 -9.44
CA ALA A 72 3.00 31.84 -10.58
C ALA A 72 2.31 33.18 -10.20
N GLY A 73 1.99 33.40 -8.92
CA GLY A 73 1.41 34.61 -8.39
C GLY A 73 -0.12 34.69 -8.41
N LEU A 74 -0.82 33.60 -8.70
CA LEU A 74 -2.27 33.56 -8.60
C LEU A 74 -2.70 33.60 -7.13
N SER A 75 -3.82 34.25 -6.86
CA SER A 75 -4.46 34.18 -5.54
C SER A 75 -4.98 32.75 -5.28
N THR A 76 -5.18 32.40 -4.03
CA THR A 76 -5.71 31.08 -3.64
C THR A 76 -7.04 30.76 -4.32
N VAL A 77 -7.92 31.76 -4.48
CA VAL A 77 -9.23 31.59 -5.11
C VAL A 77 -9.07 31.32 -6.60
N GLU A 78 -8.30 32.15 -7.30
CA GLU A 78 -8.04 31.99 -8.75
C GLU A 78 -7.36 30.63 -9.05
N ALA A 79 -6.42 30.22 -8.22
CA ALA A 79 -5.76 28.92 -8.37
C ALA A 79 -6.76 27.76 -8.20
N LEU A 80 -7.67 27.84 -7.23
CA LEU A 80 -8.72 26.83 -7.03
C LEU A 80 -9.74 26.82 -8.16
N GLU A 81 -10.10 27.98 -8.71
CA GLU A 81 -11.00 28.11 -9.86
C GLU A 81 -10.38 27.46 -11.11
N ALA A 82 -9.11 27.77 -11.39
CA ALA A 82 -8.37 27.16 -12.49
C ALA A 82 -8.34 25.63 -12.37
N LEU A 83 -8.04 25.10 -11.18
CA LEU A 83 -8.03 23.66 -10.92
C LEU A 83 -9.42 23.02 -11.04
N ALA A 84 -10.48 23.74 -10.63
CA ALA A 84 -11.84 23.25 -10.77
C ALA A 84 -12.31 23.19 -12.23
N GLN A 85 -11.83 24.10 -13.08
CA GLN A 85 -12.11 24.12 -14.53
C GLN A 85 -11.34 23.04 -15.29
N GLU A 86 -10.07 22.81 -14.93
CA GLU A 86 -9.22 21.79 -15.58
C GLU A 86 -9.68 20.36 -15.28
N ASN A 87 -10.20 20.11 -14.09
CA ASN A 87 -10.62 18.78 -13.66
C ASN A 87 -12.04 18.42 -14.11
N GLN A 88 -12.35 17.14 -14.18
CA GLN A 88 -13.65 16.61 -14.57
C GLN A 88 -14.24 15.63 -13.54
N GLY A 89 -15.52 15.40 -13.59
CA GLY A 89 -16.20 14.36 -12.83
C GLY A 89 -16.24 14.62 -11.33
N HIS A 90 -15.76 13.66 -10.53
CA HIS A 90 -15.84 13.70 -9.06
C HIS A 90 -14.89 14.76 -8.47
N THR A 91 -13.68 14.88 -9.02
CA THR A 91 -12.68 15.87 -8.56
C THR A 91 -13.17 17.29 -8.76
N ALA A 92 -13.72 17.63 -9.94
CA ALA A 92 -14.29 18.94 -10.21
C ALA A 92 -15.42 19.29 -9.23
N ARG A 93 -16.34 18.35 -8.97
CA ARG A 93 -17.45 18.57 -8.02
C ARG A 93 -16.96 18.85 -6.60
N GLN A 94 -15.91 18.17 -6.15
CA GLN A 94 -15.33 18.41 -4.83
C GLN A 94 -14.66 19.79 -4.76
N LEU A 95 -13.92 20.21 -5.79
CA LEU A 95 -13.29 21.51 -5.85
C LEU A 95 -14.34 22.64 -5.93
N GLN A 96 -15.43 22.44 -6.69
CA GLN A 96 -16.55 23.39 -6.73
C GLN A 96 -17.23 23.55 -5.38
N ALA A 97 -17.39 22.45 -4.61
CA ALA A 97 -17.94 22.50 -3.26
C ALA A 97 -17.04 23.31 -2.31
N VAL A 98 -15.72 23.13 -2.41
CA VAL A 98 -14.73 23.92 -1.65
C VAL A 98 -14.81 25.40 -2.05
N LEU A 99 -14.83 25.70 -3.35
CA LEU A 99 -14.94 27.06 -3.86
C LEU A 99 -16.21 27.78 -3.38
N ALA A 100 -17.35 27.10 -3.41
CA ALA A 100 -18.61 27.67 -2.92
C ALA A 100 -18.53 28.09 -1.46
N GLN A 101 -17.82 27.35 -0.60
CA GLN A 101 -17.58 27.70 0.80
C GLN A 101 -16.62 28.90 0.91
N VAL A 102 -15.54 28.91 0.13
CA VAL A 102 -14.57 30.01 0.14
C VAL A 102 -15.21 31.32 -0.36
N HIS A 103 -16.02 31.29 -1.42
CA HIS A 103 -16.77 32.46 -1.91
C HIS A 103 -17.82 32.95 -0.92
N SER A 104 -18.33 32.06 -0.02
CA SER A 104 -19.21 32.47 1.08
C SER A 104 -18.47 33.09 2.27
N GLY A 105 -17.15 33.36 2.12
CA GLY A 105 -16.31 33.99 3.15
C GLY A 105 -15.81 33.03 4.24
N ARG A 106 -15.95 31.73 4.03
CA ARG A 106 -15.36 30.74 4.94
C ARG A 106 -13.86 30.54 4.67
N SER A 107 -13.10 30.19 5.69
CA SER A 107 -11.68 29.88 5.53
C SER A 107 -11.48 28.65 4.63
N LEU A 108 -10.37 28.56 3.90
CA LEU A 108 -10.03 27.41 3.06
C LEU A 108 -9.96 26.12 3.90
N SER A 109 -9.33 26.17 5.07
CA SER A 109 -9.25 25.03 5.98
C SER A 109 -10.62 24.49 6.40
N TYR A 110 -11.59 25.40 6.65
CA TYR A 110 -12.96 25.01 6.96
C TYR A 110 -13.63 24.34 5.74
N ALA A 111 -13.48 24.91 4.55
CA ALA A 111 -14.04 24.35 3.32
C ALA A 111 -13.50 22.94 3.01
N LEU A 112 -12.20 22.72 3.20
CA LEU A 112 -11.54 21.43 3.00
C LEU A 112 -11.98 20.39 4.03
N GLU A 113 -12.21 20.78 5.28
CA GLU A 113 -12.66 19.91 6.38
C GLU A 113 -14.03 19.27 6.11
N GLN A 114 -14.89 19.94 5.32
CA GLN A 114 -16.20 19.41 4.94
C GLN A 114 -16.11 18.20 3.98
N SER A 115 -14.91 17.89 3.45
CA SER A 115 -14.69 16.81 2.51
C SER A 115 -13.57 15.87 2.97
N PRO A 116 -13.72 15.16 4.11
CA PRO A 116 -12.64 14.36 4.72
C PRO A 116 -12.21 13.16 3.89
N ALA A 117 -13.04 12.70 2.95
CA ALA A 117 -12.68 11.66 1.99
C ALA A 117 -11.66 12.12 0.94
N ALA A 118 -11.66 13.42 0.61
CA ALA A 118 -10.74 14.04 -0.33
C ALA A 118 -9.51 14.63 0.36
N PHE A 119 -9.73 15.30 1.48
CA PHE A 119 -8.71 16.06 2.20
C PHE A 119 -8.48 15.48 3.60
N PRO A 120 -7.39 14.70 3.78
CA PRO A 120 -7.04 14.12 5.07
C PRO A 120 -6.82 15.19 6.15
N PRO A 121 -7.03 14.86 7.43
CA PRO A 121 -6.88 15.82 8.54
C PRO A 121 -5.52 16.52 8.57
N LEU A 122 -4.45 15.83 8.18
CA LEU A 122 -3.11 16.42 8.12
C LEU A 122 -3.01 17.54 7.08
N PHE A 123 -3.62 17.37 5.90
CA PHE A 123 -3.65 18.41 4.88
C PHE A 123 -4.44 19.64 5.36
N VAL A 124 -5.61 19.41 5.92
CA VAL A 124 -6.47 20.47 6.49
C VAL A 124 -5.73 21.21 7.61
N ALA A 125 -5.02 20.49 8.48
CA ALA A 125 -4.24 21.10 9.55
C ALA A 125 -3.09 21.97 9.03
N THR A 126 -2.41 21.52 7.97
CA THR A 126 -1.34 22.29 7.30
C THR A 126 -1.90 23.60 6.74
N VAL A 127 -3.03 23.53 6.03
CA VAL A 127 -3.70 24.74 5.50
C VAL A 127 -4.17 25.65 6.63
N ARG A 128 -4.76 25.10 7.69
CA ARG A 128 -5.22 25.90 8.85
C ARG A 128 -4.09 26.63 9.58
N ALA A 129 -2.92 25.96 9.69
CA ALA A 129 -1.75 26.61 10.27
C ALA A 129 -1.27 27.78 9.40
N SER A 130 -1.23 27.59 8.06
CA SER A 130 -0.78 28.60 7.12
C SER A 130 -1.75 29.79 6.97
N GLU A 131 -3.04 29.61 7.17
CA GLU A 131 -4.01 30.73 7.20
C GLU A 131 -3.71 31.72 8.33
N ARG A 132 -3.10 31.26 9.41
CA ARG A 132 -2.70 32.11 10.53
C ARG A 132 -1.38 32.86 10.30
N THR A 133 -0.47 32.26 9.54
CA THR A 133 0.84 32.85 9.22
C THR A 133 0.84 33.62 7.92
N GLY A 134 -0.16 33.42 7.06
CA GLY A 134 -0.27 34.03 5.73
C GLY A 134 0.58 33.35 4.66
N ASP A 135 1.24 32.23 4.97
CA ASP A 135 2.20 31.56 4.08
C ASP A 135 1.71 30.18 3.63
N LEU A 136 0.62 30.22 2.85
CA LEU A 136 0.00 29.01 2.30
C LEU A 136 0.91 28.30 1.30
N GLN A 137 1.63 29.05 0.48
CA GLN A 137 2.52 28.50 -0.55
C GLN A 137 3.63 27.67 0.07
N GLU A 138 4.35 28.19 1.05
CA GLU A 138 5.43 27.44 1.73
C GLU A 138 4.89 26.22 2.50
N ALA A 139 3.73 26.35 3.14
CA ALA A 139 3.10 25.25 3.85
C ALA A 139 2.70 24.10 2.92
N LEU A 140 2.12 24.42 1.75
CA LEU A 140 1.77 23.41 0.74
C LEU A 140 3.02 22.80 0.09
N THR A 141 4.06 23.57 -0.15
CA THR A 141 5.36 23.05 -0.64
C THR A 141 5.92 22.02 0.33
N ARG A 142 5.96 22.32 1.63
CA ARG A 142 6.37 21.37 2.67
C ARG A 142 5.50 20.10 2.68
N PHE A 143 4.18 20.26 2.49
CA PHE A 143 3.29 19.10 2.41
C PHE A 143 3.56 18.23 1.17
N VAL A 144 3.81 18.85 0.02
CA VAL A 144 4.18 18.14 -1.22
C VAL A 144 5.50 17.39 -1.04
N ASP A 145 6.50 18.00 -0.44
CA ASP A 145 7.80 17.36 -0.17
C ASP A 145 7.66 16.21 0.84
N TYR A 146 6.83 16.38 1.86
CA TYR A 146 6.46 15.30 2.78
C TYR A 146 5.86 14.09 2.04
N GLN A 147 4.90 14.33 1.14
CA GLN A 147 4.27 13.26 0.34
C GLN A 147 5.27 12.60 -0.61
N ARG A 148 6.15 13.37 -1.26
CA ARG A 148 7.21 12.83 -2.12
C ARG A 148 8.15 11.91 -1.39
N GLN A 149 8.57 12.27 -0.18
CA GLN A 149 9.47 11.46 0.64
C GLN A 149 8.82 10.12 1.02
N ILE A 150 7.55 10.13 1.46
CA ILE A 150 6.80 8.89 1.75
C ILE A 150 6.70 8.00 0.51
N GLU A 151 6.40 8.60 -0.65
CA GLU A 151 6.29 7.84 -1.90
C GLU A 151 7.63 7.25 -2.35
N GLN A 152 8.72 7.98 -2.20
CA GLN A 152 10.08 7.49 -2.49
C GLN A 152 10.46 6.28 -1.62
N LEU A 153 10.16 6.31 -0.32
CA LEU A 153 10.37 5.16 0.57
C LEU A 153 9.52 3.97 0.12
N ARG A 154 8.25 4.20 -0.17
CA ARG A 154 7.37 3.14 -0.68
C ARG A 154 7.90 2.54 -1.98
N LYS A 155 8.33 3.38 -2.93
CA LYS A 155 8.92 2.92 -4.19
C LYS A 155 10.18 2.09 -3.97
N LYS A 156 11.08 2.49 -3.04
CA LYS A 156 12.27 1.72 -2.68
C LYS A 156 11.91 0.33 -2.15
N VAL A 157 10.95 0.23 -1.23
CA VAL A 157 10.50 -1.05 -0.67
C VAL A 157 9.88 -1.94 -1.75
N VAL A 158 8.98 -1.39 -2.57
CA VAL A 158 8.32 -2.15 -3.65
C VAL A 158 9.33 -2.63 -4.67
N SER A 159 10.23 -1.76 -5.16
CA SER A 159 11.24 -2.15 -6.16
C SER A 159 12.20 -3.21 -5.62
N ALA A 160 12.62 -3.10 -4.35
CA ALA A 160 13.46 -4.10 -3.70
C ALA A 160 12.76 -5.47 -3.56
N SER A 161 11.42 -5.50 -3.54
CA SER A 161 10.64 -6.74 -3.41
C SER A 161 10.39 -7.45 -4.74
N ILE A 162 10.57 -6.79 -5.90
CA ILE A 162 10.27 -7.37 -7.23
C ILE A 162 11.14 -8.57 -7.51
N TYR A 163 12.46 -8.44 -7.35
CA TYR A 163 13.41 -9.52 -7.65
C TYR A 163 13.21 -10.76 -6.77
N PRO A 164 13.11 -10.66 -5.43
CA PRO A 164 12.80 -11.81 -4.57
C PRO A 164 11.48 -12.50 -4.95
N LEU A 165 10.46 -11.73 -5.34
CA LEU A 165 9.15 -12.27 -5.72
C LEU A 165 9.22 -13.04 -7.05
N LEU A 166 9.97 -12.54 -8.04
CA LEU A 166 10.21 -13.24 -9.30
C LEU A 166 11.00 -14.53 -9.08
N LEU A 167 12.07 -14.48 -8.26
CA LEU A 167 12.90 -15.64 -7.96
C LEU A 167 12.09 -16.71 -7.20
N ALA A 168 11.31 -16.31 -6.19
CA ALA A 168 10.42 -17.22 -5.47
C ALA A 168 9.33 -17.81 -6.39
N GLY A 169 8.76 -17.00 -7.28
CA GLY A 169 7.76 -17.43 -8.27
C GLY A 169 8.30 -18.46 -9.25
N THR A 170 9.48 -18.22 -9.82
CA THR A 170 10.14 -19.19 -10.71
C THR A 170 10.54 -20.47 -9.99
N GLY A 171 11.11 -20.37 -8.79
CA GLY A 171 11.44 -21.53 -7.97
C GLY A 171 10.22 -22.36 -7.59
N LEU A 172 9.13 -21.72 -7.20
CA LEU A 172 7.86 -22.37 -6.92
C LEU A 172 7.29 -23.06 -8.16
N LEU A 173 7.37 -22.41 -9.34
CA LEU A 173 6.91 -22.98 -10.61
C LEU A 173 7.68 -24.22 -10.98
N VAL A 174 9.03 -24.20 -10.88
CA VAL A 174 9.88 -25.36 -11.14
C VAL A 174 9.58 -26.49 -10.14
N THR A 175 9.46 -26.16 -8.85
CA THR A 175 9.10 -27.15 -7.82
C THR A 175 7.72 -27.76 -8.08
N ALA A 176 6.75 -26.93 -8.42
CA ALA A 176 5.41 -27.41 -8.78
C ALA A 176 5.45 -28.30 -10.02
N PHE A 177 6.19 -27.94 -11.06
CA PHE A 177 6.38 -28.78 -12.24
C PHE A 177 6.98 -30.14 -11.88
N LEU A 178 8.01 -30.16 -11.05
CA LEU A 178 8.61 -31.43 -10.59
C LEU A 178 7.59 -32.26 -9.83
N LEU A 179 6.91 -31.69 -8.85
CA LEU A 179 5.98 -32.41 -7.97
C LEU A 179 4.69 -32.87 -8.69
N PHE A 180 4.17 -32.06 -9.62
CA PHE A 180 2.88 -32.35 -10.28
C PHE A 180 3.01 -33.05 -11.62
N TYR A 181 4.16 -32.99 -12.27
CA TYR A 181 4.36 -33.60 -13.58
C TYR A 181 5.44 -34.69 -13.58
N VAL A 182 6.61 -34.40 -13.03
CA VAL A 182 7.75 -35.34 -13.11
C VAL A 182 7.58 -36.50 -12.11
N VAL A 183 7.31 -36.20 -10.83
CA VAL A 183 7.15 -37.23 -9.78
C VAL A 183 6.09 -38.27 -10.12
N PRO A 184 4.86 -37.93 -10.59
CA PRO A 184 3.86 -38.93 -10.97
C PRO A 184 4.29 -39.84 -12.12
N ARG A 185 5.06 -39.32 -13.08
CA ARG A 185 5.58 -40.16 -14.19
C ARG A 185 6.61 -41.17 -13.73
N PHE A 186 7.49 -40.77 -12.83
CA PHE A 186 8.46 -41.66 -12.25
C PHE A 186 7.81 -42.69 -11.31
N SER A 187 6.79 -42.33 -10.55
CA SER A 187 6.09 -43.26 -9.66
C SER A 187 5.44 -44.43 -10.40
N GLN A 188 4.89 -44.19 -11.62
CA GLN A 188 4.32 -45.22 -12.48
C GLN A 188 5.40 -46.22 -12.96
N ILE A 189 6.58 -45.73 -13.36
CA ILE A 189 7.69 -46.56 -13.82
C ILE A 189 8.19 -47.47 -12.70
N TYR A 190 8.21 -47.01 -11.47
CA TYR A 190 8.71 -47.77 -10.32
C TYR A 190 7.70 -48.78 -9.77
N GLU A 191 6.39 -48.57 -9.96
CA GLU A 191 5.38 -49.59 -9.67
C GLU A 191 5.58 -50.89 -10.44
N ASP A 192 5.99 -50.78 -11.71
CA ASP A 192 6.19 -51.92 -12.60
C ASP A 192 7.46 -52.72 -12.25
N ILE A 193 8.42 -52.13 -11.52
CA ILE A 193 9.73 -52.75 -11.26
C ILE A 193 9.75 -53.56 -9.97
N GLY A 194 8.90 -53.26 -8.98
CA GLY A 194 8.74 -54.03 -7.71
C GLY A 194 10.02 -54.14 -6.91
N GLY A 195 10.24 -53.37 -5.87
CA GLY A 195 11.39 -53.42 -4.97
C GLY A 195 11.15 -52.71 -3.65
N ASP A 196 11.96 -53.01 -2.62
CA ASP A 196 11.91 -52.29 -1.35
C ASP A 196 12.56 -50.92 -1.48
N LEU A 197 11.74 -49.87 -1.50
CA LEU A 197 12.17 -48.50 -1.67
C LEU A 197 12.48 -47.81 -0.34
N PRO A 198 13.48 -46.92 -0.27
CA PRO A 198 13.73 -46.09 0.89
C PRO A 198 12.49 -45.31 1.33
N PHE A 199 12.34 -45.09 2.64
CA PHE A 199 11.16 -44.46 3.21
C PHE A 199 10.77 -43.11 2.55
N LEU A 200 11.76 -42.25 2.29
CA LEU A 200 11.53 -40.93 1.66
C LEU A 200 11.11 -41.04 0.19
N SER A 201 11.67 -42.01 -0.56
CA SER A 201 11.24 -42.29 -1.92
C SER A 201 9.83 -42.89 -1.96
N LYS A 202 9.47 -43.76 -0.99
CA LYS A 202 8.09 -44.26 -0.81
C LYS A 202 7.11 -43.09 -0.59
N LEU A 203 7.46 -42.14 0.27
CA LEU A 203 6.61 -40.96 0.53
C LEU A 203 6.40 -40.13 -0.71
N LEU A 204 7.46 -39.86 -1.49
CA LEU A 204 7.39 -39.10 -2.73
C LEU A 204 6.56 -39.84 -3.79
N MET A 205 6.67 -41.14 -3.88
CA MET A 205 5.88 -42.00 -4.79
C MET A 205 4.40 -42.05 -4.39
N GLN A 206 4.08 -42.20 -3.11
CA GLN A 206 2.70 -42.13 -2.61
C GLN A 206 2.08 -40.77 -2.98
N TRP A 207 2.84 -39.68 -2.89
CA TRP A 207 2.42 -38.39 -3.38
C TRP A 207 2.14 -38.39 -4.89
N GLY A 208 3.06 -38.99 -5.68
CA GLY A 208 2.89 -39.11 -7.13
C GLY A 208 1.65 -39.90 -7.54
N GLN A 209 1.41 -41.03 -6.87
CA GLN A 209 0.24 -41.92 -7.09
C GLN A 209 -1.06 -41.19 -6.69
N LEU A 210 -1.09 -40.50 -5.55
CA LEU A 210 -2.22 -39.72 -5.10
C LEU A 210 -2.56 -38.60 -6.09
N LEU A 211 -1.54 -38.01 -6.68
CA LEU A 211 -1.71 -36.98 -7.72
C LEU A 211 -2.19 -37.59 -9.05
N ALA A 212 -1.66 -38.74 -9.45
CA ALA A 212 -2.08 -39.45 -10.67
C ALA A 212 -3.56 -39.89 -10.57
N ALA A 213 -3.96 -40.41 -9.40
CA ALA A 213 -5.32 -40.87 -9.15
C ALA A 213 -6.34 -39.72 -8.95
N HIS A 214 -5.92 -38.60 -8.33
CA HIS A 214 -6.80 -37.55 -7.83
C HIS A 214 -6.32 -36.14 -8.16
N ALA A 215 -5.73 -35.91 -9.36
CA ALA A 215 -5.13 -34.63 -9.75
C ALA A 215 -6.08 -33.44 -9.54
N VAL A 216 -7.34 -33.58 -9.95
CA VAL A 216 -8.35 -32.51 -9.83
C VAL A 216 -8.66 -32.18 -8.37
N THR A 217 -8.78 -33.20 -7.50
CA THR A 217 -9.06 -33.00 -6.06
C THR A 217 -7.90 -32.36 -5.33
N VAL A 218 -6.65 -32.73 -5.66
CA VAL A 218 -5.45 -32.14 -5.06
C VAL A 218 -5.29 -30.69 -5.51
N VAL A 219 -5.44 -30.40 -6.79
CA VAL A 219 -5.38 -29.01 -7.31
C VAL A 219 -6.51 -28.18 -6.69
N ALA A 220 -7.74 -28.72 -6.62
CA ALA A 220 -8.84 -28.02 -5.95
C ALA A 220 -8.57 -27.77 -4.47
N GLY A 221 -7.96 -28.73 -3.76
CA GLY A 221 -7.52 -28.58 -2.37
C GLY A 221 -6.48 -27.47 -2.20
N VAL A 222 -5.46 -27.43 -3.06
CA VAL A 222 -4.43 -26.38 -3.04
C VAL A 222 -5.05 -25.01 -3.31
N VAL A 223 -5.91 -24.88 -4.32
CA VAL A 223 -6.63 -23.65 -4.64
C VAL A 223 -7.53 -23.21 -3.47
N LEU A 224 -8.20 -24.16 -2.82
CA LEU A 224 -9.04 -23.88 -1.65
C LEU A 224 -8.21 -23.42 -0.45
N VAL A 225 -7.05 -24.01 -0.19
CA VAL A 225 -6.12 -23.58 0.88
C VAL A 225 -5.62 -22.17 0.58
N ILE A 226 -5.14 -21.90 -0.64
CA ILE A 226 -4.70 -20.56 -1.05
C ILE A 226 -5.85 -19.57 -0.92
N GLY A 227 -7.03 -19.92 -1.41
CA GLY A 227 -8.24 -19.09 -1.30
C GLY A 227 -8.62 -18.78 0.16
N THR A 228 -8.54 -19.78 1.04
CA THR A 228 -8.81 -19.64 2.48
C THR A 228 -7.79 -18.74 3.16
N VAL A 229 -6.49 -18.86 2.81
CA VAL A 229 -5.42 -18.02 3.32
C VAL A 229 -5.61 -16.58 2.85
N VAL A 230 -5.87 -16.37 1.55
CA VAL A 230 -6.13 -15.03 0.99
C VAL A 230 -7.39 -14.40 1.61
N PHE A 231 -8.46 -15.18 1.75
CA PHE A 231 -9.69 -14.74 2.40
C PHE A 231 -9.49 -14.44 3.89
N GLY A 232 -8.74 -15.28 4.60
CA GLY A 232 -8.37 -15.04 5.99
C GLY A 232 -7.57 -13.76 6.17
N LEU A 233 -6.54 -13.54 5.33
CA LEU A 233 -5.74 -12.32 5.31
C LEU A 233 -6.53 -11.07 4.90
N SER A 234 -7.66 -11.24 4.23
CA SER A 234 -8.58 -10.13 3.89
C SER A 234 -9.44 -9.68 5.07
N ARG A 235 -9.57 -10.50 6.12
CA ARG A 235 -10.36 -10.17 7.30
C ARG A 235 -9.61 -9.22 8.23
N PRO A 236 -10.20 -8.05 8.62
CA PRO A 236 -9.52 -7.06 9.45
C PRO A 236 -9.12 -7.60 10.83
N ALA A 237 -9.89 -8.53 11.39
CA ALA A 237 -9.59 -9.15 12.70
C ALA A 237 -8.31 -10.00 12.65
N LEU A 238 -8.14 -10.84 11.63
CA LEU A 238 -6.94 -11.67 11.47
C LEU A 238 -5.71 -10.83 11.11
N ARG A 239 -5.88 -9.80 10.29
CA ARG A 239 -4.81 -8.83 10.00
C ARG A 239 -4.34 -8.13 11.29
N GLY A 240 -5.24 -7.73 12.16
CA GLY A 240 -4.90 -7.10 13.44
C GLY A 240 -4.10 -8.02 14.35
N GLU A 241 -4.46 -9.30 14.43
CA GLU A 241 -3.74 -10.29 15.25
C GLU A 241 -2.37 -10.63 14.65
N LEU A 242 -2.30 -10.82 13.30
CA LEU A 242 -1.02 -11.02 12.62
C LEU A 242 -0.09 -9.81 12.81
N TRP A 243 -0.64 -8.61 12.69
CA TRP A 243 0.09 -7.36 12.90
C TRP A 243 0.64 -7.27 14.32
N ARG A 244 -0.17 -7.61 15.32
CA ARG A 244 0.25 -7.65 16.73
C ARG A 244 1.37 -8.68 16.96
N ARG A 245 1.29 -9.87 16.34
CA ARG A 245 2.36 -10.87 16.40
C ARG A 245 3.64 -10.42 15.72
N MET A 246 3.56 -9.70 14.61
CA MET A 246 4.75 -9.10 13.97
C MET A 246 5.46 -8.11 14.90
N TRP A 247 4.72 -7.32 15.69
CA TRP A 247 5.29 -6.44 16.70
C TRP A 247 5.99 -7.18 17.84
N SER A 248 5.59 -8.40 18.16
CA SER A 248 6.24 -9.20 19.22
C SER A 248 7.57 -9.83 18.79
N ILE A 249 7.88 -9.85 17.48
CA ILE A 249 9.17 -10.32 16.97
C ILE A 249 10.19 -9.19 17.13
N PRO A 250 11.26 -9.36 17.97
CA PRO A 250 12.10 -8.23 18.41
C PRO A 250 12.68 -7.40 17.24
N ARG A 251 13.24 -8.05 16.22
CA ARG A 251 13.83 -7.37 15.06
C ARG A 251 12.80 -6.71 14.14
N VAL A 252 11.67 -7.38 13.90
CA VAL A 252 10.59 -6.85 13.04
C VAL A 252 9.87 -5.70 13.74
N GLY A 253 9.58 -5.88 15.04
CA GLY A 253 8.94 -4.84 15.86
C GLY A 253 9.79 -3.55 15.93
N GLU A 254 11.12 -3.67 15.99
CA GLU A 254 12.02 -2.52 15.98
C GLU A 254 11.95 -1.76 14.65
N VAL A 255 11.99 -2.46 13.51
CA VAL A 255 11.86 -1.84 12.17
C VAL A 255 10.49 -1.16 12.02
N LEU A 256 9.40 -1.82 12.44
CA LEU A 256 8.06 -1.22 12.42
C LEU A 256 7.99 0.02 13.30
N ARG A 257 8.61 0.00 14.47
CA ARG A 257 8.68 1.14 15.38
C ARG A 257 9.44 2.30 14.72
N VAL A 258 10.63 2.06 14.16
CA VAL A 258 11.44 3.07 13.46
C VAL A 258 10.64 3.67 12.30
N TYR A 259 9.92 2.86 11.51
CA TYR A 259 9.05 3.34 10.44
C TYR A 259 7.94 4.28 10.96
N GLN A 260 7.31 3.92 12.07
CA GLN A 260 6.27 4.74 12.70
C GLN A 260 6.85 6.06 13.25
N LEU A 261 8.02 5.98 13.90
CA LEU A 261 8.71 7.15 14.43
C LEU A 261 9.18 8.10 13.31
N ALA A 262 9.69 7.58 12.19
CA ALA A 262 10.04 8.38 11.03
C ALA A 262 8.84 9.23 10.54
N ARG A 263 7.68 8.60 10.36
CA ARG A 263 6.45 9.29 9.97
C ARG A 263 5.97 10.28 11.03
N PHE A 264 6.06 9.91 12.29
CA PHE A 264 5.68 10.73 13.42
C PHE A 264 6.51 12.02 13.48
N TYR A 265 7.84 11.90 13.51
CA TYR A 265 8.74 13.06 13.57
C TYR A 265 8.65 13.95 12.33
N ARG A 266 8.49 13.36 11.15
CA ARG A 266 8.28 14.14 9.91
C ARG A 266 7.00 14.96 9.97
N THR A 267 5.91 14.38 10.46
CA THR A 267 4.65 15.11 10.63
C THR A 267 4.78 16.22 11.66
N LEU A 268 5.41 15.94 12.80
CA LEU A 268 5.64 16.95 13.83
C LEU A 268 6.53 18.09 13.30
N GLY A 269 7.62 17.75 12.59
CA GLY A 269 8.52 18.74 11.97
C GLY A 269 7.78 19.65 11.01
N MET A 270 6.98 19.09 10.11
CA MET A 270 6.17 19.84 9.16
C MET A 270 5.17 20.78 9.87
N LEU A 271 4.44 20.28 10.89
CA LEU A 271 3.46 21.06 11.63
C LEU A 271 4.12 22.19 12.46
N GLN A 272 5.23 21.87 13.12
CA GLN A 272 6.00 22.82 13.93
C GLN A 272 6.60 23.96 13.06
N ARG A 273 7.18 23.63 11.92
CA ARG A 273 7.69 24.63 10.96
C ARG A 273 6.55 25.45 10.35
N GLY A 274 5.33 24.92 10.29
CA GLY A 274 4.12 25.65 9.95
C GLY A 274 3.57 26.54 11.07
N GLY A 275 4.29 26.69 12.20
CA GLY A 275 3.88 27.53 13.32
C GLY A 275 2.85 26.90 14.26
N MET A 276 2.56 25.60 14.14
CA MET A 276 1.62 24.92 15.02
C MET A 276 2.29 24.61 16.38
N PRO A 277 1.70 24.99 17.53
CA PRO A 277 2.23 24.64 18.85
C PRO A 277 2.36 23.12 19.04
N LEU A 278 3.44 22.69 19.70
CA LEU A 278 3.77 21.27 19.87
C LEU A 278 2.62 20.42 20.48
N PRO A 279 1.88 20.86 21.51
CA PRO A 279 0.77 20.07 22.05
C PRO A 279 -0.29 19.73 21.00
N TRP A 280 -0.58 20.66 20.09
CA TRP A 280 -1.56 20.48 19.00
C TRP A 280 -1.01 19.59 17.88
N ALA A 281 0.28 19.74 17.57
CA ALA A 281 0.95 18.86 16.61
C ALA A 281 0.97 17.39 17.09
N LEU A 282 1.16 17.16 18.39
CA LEU A 282 1.07 15.83 19.01
C LEU A 282 -0.34 15.23 18.94
N ASP A 283 -1.39 16.05 19.11
CA ASP A 283 -2.80 15.61 18.96
C ASP A 283 -3.07 15.16 17.51
N MET A 284 -2.60 15.93 16.53
CA MET A 284 -2.76 15.59 15.11
C MET A 284 -1.99 14.34 14.71
N ALA A 285 -0.83 14.10 15.31
CA ALA A 285 0.00 12.95 15.02
C ALA A 285 -0.53 11.63 15.62
N GLU A 286 -1.51 11.66 16.53
CA GLU A 286 -2.08 10.45 17.17
C GLU A 286 -2.63 9.45 16.14
N GLY A 287 -3.33 9.95 15.12
CA GLY A 287 -3.90 9.13 14.05
C GLY A 287 -2.88 8.45 13.15
N LEU A 288 -1.62 8.87 13.18
CA LEU A 288 -0.54 8.31 12.37
C LEU A 288 0.16 7.12 13.04
N LEU A 289 0.08 7.04 14.37
CA LEU A 289 0.73 5.98 15.14
C LEU A 289 -0.15 4.74 15.26
N ASP A 290 0.54 3.60 15.23
CA ASP A 290 -0.08 2.31 15.52
C ASP A 290 -0.72 2.30 16.91
N PRO A 291 -1.83 1.58 17.12
CA PRO A 291 -2.43 1.42 18.43
C PRO A 291 -1.46 1.04 19.56
N VAL A 292 -0.38 0.33 19.24
CA VAL A 292 0.66 -0.06 20.21
C VAL A 292 1.42 1.15 20.77
N LEU A 293 1.64 2.21 19.97
CA LEU A 293 2.40 3.41 20.36
C LEU A 293 1.51 4.55 20.89
N ARG A 294 0.20 4.47 20.71
CA ARG A 294 -0.73 5.54 21.18
C ARG A 294 -0.70 5.79 22.67
N PRO A 295 -0.62 4.77 23.56
CA PRO A 295 -0.47 5.01 25.00
C PRO A 295 0.80 5.80 25.33
N SER A 296 1.92 5.48 24.67
CA SER A 296 3.18 6.22 24.79
C SER A 296 3.02 7.68 24.36
N LEU A 297 2.35 7.93 23.24
CA LEU A 297 2.06 9.30 22.81
C LEU A 297 1.16 10.05 23.78
N ALA A 298 0.13 9.39 24.33
CA ALA A 298 -0.76 10.01 25.31
C ALA A 298 -0.01 10.46 26.57
N SER A 299 0.97 9.68 27.04
CA SER A 299 1.83 10.05 28.17
C SER A 299 2.73 11.23 27.84
N ALA A 300 3.40 11.21 26.66
CA ALA A 300 4.26 12.31 26.21
C ALA A 300 3.47 13.62 26.07
N ARG A 301 2.27 13.55 25.47
CA ARG A 301 1.38 14.69 25.28
C ARG A 301 0.98 15.34 26.62
N ARG A 302 0.68 14.53 27.63
CA ARG A 302 0.36 15.02 28.98
C ARG A 302 1.56 15.75 29.56
N ALA A 303 2.74 15.14 29.53
CA ALA A 303 3.96 15.73 30.06
C ALA A 303 4.32 17.08 29.38
N VAL A 304 4.16 17.16 28.06
CA VAL A 304 4.36 18.42 27.31
C VAL A 304 3.33 19.49 27.71
N ARG A 305 2.05 19.13 27.92
CA ARG A 305 1.03 20.06 28.40
C ARG A 305 1.28 20.54 29.84
N GLU A 306 1.95 19.74 30.64
CA GLU A 306 2.40 20.07 31.99
C GLU A 306 3.71 20.92 31.97
N GLY A 307 4.23 21.26 30.81
CA GLY A 307 5.41 22.11 30.65
C GLY A 307 6.74 21.39 30.67
N GLN A 308 6.75 20.05 30.61
CA GLN A 308 8.02 19.31 30.51
C GLN A 308 8.65 19.53 29.12
N PRO A 309 10.00 19.55 29.02
CA PRO A 309 10.68 19.58 27.74
C PRO A 309 10.26 18.43 26.83
N ALA A 310 10.08 18.69 25.53
CA ALA A 310 9.68 17.71 24.56
C ALA A 310 10.68 16.54 24.48
N SER A 311 11.98 16.83 24.58
CA SER A 311 13.04 15.83 24.61
C SER A 311 12.87 14.81 25.74
N ASP A 312 12.55 15.28 26.94
CA ASP A 312 12.38 14.42 28.11
C ASP A 312 11.01 13.71 28.07
N ALA A 313 9.94 14.43 27.70
CA ALA A 313 8.60 13.86 27.59
C ALA A 313 8.52 12.71 26.57
N LEU A 314 9.10 12.89 25.36
CA LEU A 314 9.14 11.87 24.31
C LEU A 314 10.10 10.73 24.68
N SER A 315 11.22 11.03 25.37
CA SER A 315 12.17 10.03 25.84
C SER A 315 11.56 9.12 26.89
N ASN A 316 10.93 9.67 27.91
CA ASN A 316 10.28 8.91 28.98
C ASN A 316 9.11 8.06 28.46
N ALA A 317 8.45 8.52 27.40
CA ALA A 317 7.39 7.76 26.72
C ALA A 317 7.95 6.68 25.76
N GLY A 318 9.26 6.57 25.62
CA GLY A 318 9.89 5.60 24.74
C GLY A 318 9.66 5.88 23.23
N LEU A 319 9.42 7.12 22.83
CA LEU A 319 9.22 7.55 21.45
C LEU A 319 10.47 8.11 20.79
N THR A 320 11.63 7.88 21.39
CA THR A 320 12.93 8.39 20.94
C THR A 320 13.97 7.27 20.86
N THR A 321 15.11 7.60 20.25
CA THR A 321 16.39 6.91 20.35
C THR A 321 17.41 7.85 21.00
N PRO A 322 18.58 7.38 21.49
CA PRO A 322 19.60 8.27 22.08
C PRO A 322 19.99 9.43 21.17
N MET A 323 20.08 9.18 19.85
CA MET A 323 20.40 10.21 18.86
C MET A 323 19.29 11.25 18.73
N SER A 324 18.03 10.82 18.67
CA SER A 324 16.88 11.74 18.53
C SER A 324 16.68 12.60 19.77
N VAL A 325 16.96 12.08 20.98
CA VAL A 325 16.91 12.89 22.21
C VAL A 325 17.91 14.05 22.13
N SER A 326 19.14 13.78 21.69
CA SER A 326 20.16 14.82 21.54
C SER A 326 19.75 15.90 20.55
N MET A 327 19.18 15.52 19.42
CA MET A 327 18.64 16.46 18.41
C MET A 327 17.48 17.29 18.96
N LEU A 328 16.53 16.66 19.68
CA LEU A 328 15.41 17.38 20.30
C LEU A 328 15.89 18.44 21.31
N ARG A 329 16.87 18.08 22.16
CA ARG A 329 17.47 19.04 23.12
C ARG A 329 18.16 20.22 22.42
N VAL A 330 18.79 19.99 21.28
CA VAL A 330 19.36 21.08 20.46
C VAL A 330 18.23 21.96 19.95
N GLY A 331 17.19 21.37 19.34
CA GLY A 331 16.04 22.11 18.83
C GLY A 331 15.29 22.93 19.89
N GLU A 332 15.16 22.41 21.11
CA GLU A 332 14.59 23.16 22.24
C GLU A 332 15.41 24.37 22.63
N ARG A 333 16.75 24.23 22.67
CA ARG A 333 17.63 25.33 23.02
C ARG A 333 17.76 26.41 21.95
N THR A 334 17.67 26.01 20.67
CA THR A 334 17.79 26.93 19.53
C THR A 334 16.44 27.51 19.10
N GLY A 335 15.33 26.97 19.58
CA GLY A 335 13.96 27.28 19.11
C GLY A 335 13.63 26.66 17.76
N GLU A 336 14.50 25.80 17.19
CA GLU A 336 14.31 25.15 15.88
C GLU A 336 13.85 23.70 16.03
N LEU A 337 12.90 23.45 16.91
CA LEU A 337 12.43 22.10 17.22
C LEU A 337 11.88 21.39 15.96
N GLY A 338 11.16 22.11 15.10
CA GLY A 338 10.62 21.58 13.86
C GLY A 338 11.70 21.09 12.89
N ALA A 339 12.78 21.88 12.72
CA ALA A 339 13.91 21.52 11.87
C ALA A 339 14.64 20.28 12.40
N MET A 340 14.78 20.17 13.72
CA MET A 340 15.40 18.99 14.34
C MET A 340 14.51 17.74 14.21
N MET A 341 13.21 17.89 14.29
CA MET A 341 12.26 16.78 14.04
C MET A 341 12.33 16.26 12.59
N ASP A 342 12.47 17.15 11.60
CA ASP A 342 12.70 16.75 10.22
C ASP A 342 14.03 15.98 10.04
N ARG A 343 15.10 16.42 10.71
CA ARG A 343 16.39 15.72 10.69
C ARG A 343 16.31 14.34 11.36
N ILE A 344 15.58 14.22 12.46
CA ILE A 344 15.30 12.94 13.11
C ILE A 344 14.55 12.00 12.16
N ALA A 345 13.54 12.51 11.46
CA ALA A 345 12.80 11.73 10.47
C ALA A 345 13.71 11.25 9.34
N ALA A 346 14.56 12.11 8.80
CA ALA A 346 15.52 11.75 7.76
C ALA A 346 16.51 10.66 8.24
N TYR A 347 17.01 10.78 9.46
CA TYR A 347 17.87 9.77 10.08
C TYR A 347 17.18 8.39 10.16
N TYR A 348 15.91 8.36 10.61
CA TYR A 348 15.13 7.11 10.66
C TYR A 348 14.86 6.53 9.28
N ASP A 349 14.66 7.38 8.26
CA ASP A 349 14.50 6.91 6.88
C ASP A 349 15.75 6.25 6.31
N GLU A 350 16.92 6.82 6.61
CA GLU A 350 18.19 6.21 6.22
C GLU A 350 18.42 4.88 6.93
N ASP A 351 18.05 4.80 8.20
CA ASP A 351 18.11 3.56 8.97
C ASP A 351 17.21 2.48 8.39
N LEU A 352 15.96 2.84 8.06
CA LEU A 352 15.02 1.95 7.37
C LEU A 352 15.56 1.52 6.00
N ALA A 353 16.14 2.43 5.22
CA ALA A 353 16.70 2.11 3.92
C ALA A 353 17.84 1.07 4.04
N ARG A 354 18.72 1.23 5.04
CA ARG A 354 19.78 0.25 5.35
C ARG A 354 19.21 -1.12 5.73
N TRP A 355 18.15 -1.14 6.54
CA TRP A 355 17.45 -2.38 6.92
C TRP A 355 16.83 -3.10 5.73
N VAL A 356 16.15 -2.37 4.87
CA VAL A 356 15.54 -2.92 3.64
C VAL A 356 16.62 -3.50 2.73
N GLU A 357 17.73 -2.78 2.55
CA GLU A 357 18.85 -3.22 1.73
C GLU A 357 19.50 -4.49 2.30
N PHE A 358 19.77 -4.51 3.61
CA PHE A 358 20.29 -5.70 4.29
C PHE A 358 19.37 -6.91 4.17
N ALA A 359 18.07 -6.72 4.42
CA ALA A 359 17.09 -7.78 4.31
C ALA A 359 17.03 -8.35 2.89
N THR A 360 17.04 -7.47 1.87
CA THR A 360 17.01 -7.87 0.47
C THR A 360 18.26 -8.67 0.08
N ARG A 361 19.44 -8.19 0.48
CA ARG A 361 20.72 -8.87 0.21
C ARG A 361 20.83 -10.23 0.89
N LEU A 362 20.25 -10.39 2.08
CA LEU A 362 20.27 -11.68 2.81
C LEU A 362 19.23 -12.66 2.25
N PHE A 363 18.10 -12.13 1.81
CA PHE A 363 16.98 -12.95 1.33
C PHE A 363 17.32 -13.70 0.03
N GLU A 364 18.11 -13.09 -0.86
CA GLU A 364 18.51 -13.65 -2.14
C GLU A 364 19.29 -14.96 -2.00
N PRO A 365 20.43 -15.03 -1.29
CA PRO A 365 21.17 -16.28 -1.11
C PRO A 365 20.37 -17.35 -0.35
N LEU A 366 19.57 -16.94 0.64
CA LEU A 366 18.72 -17.86 1.38
C LEU A 366 17.65 -18.51 0.49
N LEU A 367 17.02 -17.71 -0.38
CA LEU A 367 16.04 -18.20 -1.34
C LEU A 367 16.69 -19.16 -2.35
N MET A 368 17.84 -18.78 -2.91
CA MET A 368 18.58 -19.64 -3.85
C MET A 368 18.97 -20.95 -3.19
N ALA A 369 19.50 -20.93 -1.97
CA ALA A 369 19.87 -22.12 -1.21
C ALA A 369 18.63 -23.00 -0.92
N ALA A 370 17.53 -22.38 -0.47
CA ALA A 370 16.29 -23.11 -0.18
C ALA A 370 15.70 -23.79 -1.43
N ILE A 371 15.64 -23.07 -2.56
CA ILE A 371 15.15 -23.62 -3.83
C ILE A 371 16.11 -24.71 -4.33
N GLY A 372 17.41 -24.47 -4.29
CA GLY A 372 18.42 -25.46 -4.71
C GLY A 372 18.38 -26.75 -3.89
N VAL A 373 18.28 -26.62 -2.56
CA VAL A 373 18.13 -27.79 -1.66
C VAL A 373 16.82 -28.51 -1.93
N LEU A 374 15.72 -27.80 -2.12
CA LEU A 374 14.41 -28.40 -2.37
C LEU A 374 14.40 -29.16 -3.72
N ILE A 375 14.86 -28.54 -4.79
CA ILE A 375 14.94 -29.17 -6.11
C ILE A 375 15.95 -30.33 -6.08
N GLY A 376 17.13 -30.13 -5.49
CA GLY A 376 18.13 -31.16 -5.34
C GLY A 376 17.62 -32.38 -4.56
N ALA A 377 16.90 -32.15 -3.46
CA ALA A 377 16.28 -33.25 -2.70
C ALA A 377 15.26 -34.02 -3.54
N ILE A 378 14.38 -33.34 -4.29
CA ILE A 378 13.40 -34.02 -5.16
C ILE A 378 14.13 -34.87 -6.21
N VAL A 379 15.16 -34.33 -6.85
CA VAL A 379 15.92 -35.03 -7.89
C VAL A 379 16.66 -36.26 -7.30
N VAL A 380 17.35 -36.10 -6.18
CA VAL A 380 18.03 -37.21 -5.49
C VAL A 380 17.03 -38.29 -5.11
N LEU A 381 15.89 -37.95 -4.52
CA LEU A 381 14.85 -38.91 -4.15
C LEU A 381 14.23 -39.62 -5.35
N LEU A 382 14.17 -38.99 -6.51
CA LEU A 382 13.73 -39.62 -7.75
C LEU A 382 14.76 -40.62 -8.30
N TYR A 383 16.05 -40.32 -8.21
CA TYR A 383 17.08 -41.16 -8.79
C TYR A 383 17.58 -42.28 -7.82
N LEU A 384 17.33 -42.12 -6.51
CA LEU A 384 17.79 -43.11 -5.52
C LEU A 384 17.36 -44.54 -5.85
N PRO A 385 16.09 -44.86 -6.22
CA PRO A 385 15.68 -46.17 -6.62
C PRO A 385 16.41 -46.71 -7.86
N VAL A 386 16.79 -45.87 -8.81
CA VAL A 386 17.55 -46.26 -10.01
C VAL A 386 18.93 -46.78 -9.61
N PHE A 387 19.61 -46.12 -8.70
CA PHE A 387 20.92 -46.53 -8.21
C PHE A 387 20.88 -47.85 -7.41
N GLU A 388 19.82 -48.05 -6.60
CA GLU A 388 19.63 -49.33 -5.87
C GLU A 388 19.38 -50.48 -6.82
N LEU A 389 18.54 -50.31 -7.84
CA LEU A 389 18.30 -51.33 -8.88
C LEU A 389 19.58 -51.64 -9.67
N ALA A 390 20.35 -50.64 -10.06
CA ALA A 390 21.63 -50.86 -10.74
C ALA A 390 22.67 -51.57 -9.86
N GLY A 391 22.61 -51.37 -8.54
CA GLY A 391 23.46 -52.05 -7.55
C GLY A 391 23.05 -53.50 -7.26
N SER A 392 21.74 -53.81 -7.39
CA SER A 392 21.21 -55.18 -7.15
C SER A 392 21.38 -56.13 -8.34
N LEU A 393 21.74 -55.63 -9.51
CA LEU A 393 22.01 -56.41 -10.71
C LEU A 393 23.46 -56.95 -10.81
N LYS A 394 24.24 -56.79 -9.74
CA LYS A 394 25.55 -57.43 -9.56
C LYS A 394 25.44 -58.63 -8.63
#